data_777775f7ad2e9b6b875ea7f5c2bfa2dc
#
_entry.id   777775f7ad2e9b6b875ea7f5c2bfa2dc
#
_cell.length_a   1.000
_cell.length_b   1.000
_cell.length_c   1.000
_cell.angle_alpha   90.00
_cell.angle_beta   90.00
_cell.angle_gamma   90.00
#
_symmetry.space_group_name_H-M   'P 1'
#
loop_
_entity.id
_entity.type
_entity.pdbx_description
1 polymer ?
#
loop_
_entity_poly.entity_id
_entity_poly.type
_entity_poly.pdbx_seq_one_letter_code
_entity_poly.pdbx_strand_id
1 'polypeptide(L)'
;VKYRVKNMRVNRSRIYRRDGHECAYCGSTRQLTLDHIMPRSRGGDNSWTNLVTCCHKCNLHKADRTPQEANMVLRKKPYEPSMFAEVLTNTVENIWNEYKSMMGVD
;
A
#
# COMPACT_ATOMS: atom_id res chain seq x y z
N VAL A 1 2.20 -25.49 -20.88
CA VAL A 1 3.04 -24.45 -20.26
C VAL A 1 2.28 -23.86 -19.09
N LYS A 2 2.81 -24.12 -17.94
CA LYS A 2 2.20 -23.55 -16.73
C LYS A 2 2.73 -22.15 -16.51
N TYR A 3 1.92 -21.18 -16.88
CA TYR A 3 2.17 -19.83 -16.40
C TYR A 3 1.81 -19.79 -14.90
N ARG A 4 2.79 -20.01 -14.06
CA ARG A 4 2.64 -19.58 -12.70
C ARG A 4 2.63 -18.07 -12.71
N VAL A 5 1.51 -17.49 -12.35
CA VAL A 5 1.49 -16.10 -11.94
C VAL A 5 2.36 -16.08 -10.69
N LYS A 6 3.63 -15.74 -10.85
CA LYS A 6 4.52 -15.56 -9.73
C LYS A 6 3.93 -14.45 -8.85
N ASN A 7 3.79 -14.72 -7.57
CA ASN A 7 3.44 -13.70 -6.61
C ASN A 7 4.35 -12.50 -6.82
N MET A 8 3.76 -11.32 -6.97
CA MET A 8 4.54 -10.12 -7.14
C MET A 8 5.43 -9.91 -5.92
N ARG A 9 6.68 -9.53 -6.19
CA ARG A 9 7.61 -9.23 -5.13
C ARG A 9 7.13 -8.01 -4.35
N VAL A 10 7.13 -8.11 -3.03
CA VAL A 10 6.82 -6.99 -2.16
C VAL A 10 7.94 -5.96 -2.24
N ASN A 11 7.58 -4.71 -2.48
CA ASN A 11 8.50 -3.59 -2.36
C ASN A 11 7.72 -2.33 -1.99
N ARG A 12 8.45 -1.30 -1.60
CA ARG A 12 7.87 -0.04 -1.13
C ARG A 12 6.93 0.58 -2.17
N SER A 13 7.38 0.68 -3.40
CA SER A 13 6.61 1.29 -4.49
C SER A 13 5.29 0.58 -4.72
N ARG A 14 5.31 -0.74 -4.71
CA ARG A 14 4.10 -1.56 -4.91
C ARG A 14 3.12 -1.46 -3.76
N ILE A 15 3.62 -1.39 -2.54
CA ILE A 15 2.77 -1.18 -1.35
C ILE A 15 2.10 0.19 -1.42
N TYR A 16 2.85 1.25 -1.73
CA TYR A 16 2.30 2.59 -1.88
C TYR A 16 1.21 2.62 -2.95
N ARG A 17 1.46 2.00 -4.10
CA ARG A 17 0.49 1.95 -5.20
C ARG A 17 -0.78 1.20 -4.79
N ARG A 18 -0.63 0.06 -4.12
CA ARG A 18 -1.78 -0.71 -3.61
C ARG A 18 -2.64 0.14 -2.67
N ASP A 19 -2.00 0.91 -1.82
CA ASP A 19 -2.67 1.70 -0.78
C ASP A 19 -3.08 3.10 -1.27
N GLY A 20 -2.87 3.41 -2.55
CA GLY A 20 -3.29 4.67 -3.14
C GLY A 20 -2.44 5.86 -2.70
N HIS A 21 -1.20 5.62 -2.28
CA HIS A 21 -0.28 6.65 -1.76
C HIS A 21 -0.88 7.42 -0.58
N GLU A 22 -1.59 6.72 0.27
CA GLU A 22 -2.21 7.27 1.47
C GLU A 22 -1.86 6.41 2.69
N CYS A 23 -1.77 7.05 3.85
CA CYS A 23 -1.62 6.33 5.11
C CYS A 23 -2.82 5.40 5.33
N ALA A 24 -2.55 4.14 5.62
CA ALA A 24 -3.60 3.14 5.84
C ALA A 24 -4.41 3.41 7.12
N TYR A 25 -3.88 4.21 8.03
CA TYR A 25 -4.54 4.52 9.29
C TYR A 25 -5.29 5.86 9.25
N CYS A 26 -4.67 6.94 8.77
CA CYS A 26 -5.28 8.26 8.81
C CYS A 26 -5.57 8.88 7.44
N GLY A 27 -5.06 8.29 6.36
CA GLY A 27 -5.28 8.79 5.00
C GLY A 27 -4.37 9.93 4.57
N SER A 28 -3.38 10.29 5.38
CA SER A 28 -2.42 11.32 5.00
C SER A 28 -1.60 10.92 3.77
N THR A 29 -1.32 11.88 2.91
CA THR A 29 -0.49 11.66 1.71
C THR A 29 0.95 12.13 1.89
N ARG A 30 1.31 12.61 3.08
CA ARG A 30 2.62 13.20 3.36
C ARG A 30 3.47 12.30 4.24
N GLN A 31 4.78 12.35 3.99
CA GLN A 31 5.78 11.64 4.80
C GLN A 31 5.45 10.15 4.95
N LEU A 32 5.20 9.52 3.82
CA LEU A 32 4.82 8.11 3.80
C LEU A 32 6.03 7.20 4.00
N THR A 33 5.81 6.12 4.72
CA THR A 33 6.77 5.05 4.94
C THR A 33 6.02 3.73 4.97
N LEU A 34 6.74 2.63 5.18
CA LEU A 34 6.12 1.32 5.38
C LEU A 34 6.00 1.01 6.86
N ASP A 35 4.91 0.39 7.23
CA ASP A 35 4.67 -0.07 8.59
C ASP A 35 4.39 -1.57 8.58
N HIS A 36 4.96 -2.27 9.56
CA HIS A 36 4.64 -3.66 9.83
C HIS A 36 3.46 -3.70 10.81
N ILE A 37 2.32 -4.20 10.36
CA ILE A 37 1.11 -4.29 11.22
C ILE A 37 1.46 -5.05 12.49
N MET A 38 1.99 -6.26 12.34
CA MET A 38 2.66 -6.95 13.45
C MET A 38 4.13 -6.55 13.41
N PRO A 39 4.67 -5.91 14.47
CA PRO A 39 6.06 -5.46 14.46
C PRO A 39 7.05 -6.58 14.20
N ARG A 40 8.12 -6.26 13.49
CA ARG A 40 9.20 -7.23 13.22
C ARG A 40 9.78 -7.82 14.49
N SER A 41 9.94 -7.00 15.51
CA SER A 41 10.43 -7.43 16.82
C SER A 41 9.53 -8.45 17.49
N ARG A 42 8.28 -8.57 17.05
CA ARG A 42 7.29 -9.50 17.58
C ARG A 42 6.91 -10.60 16.59
N GLY A 43 7.76 -10.84 15.61
CA GLY A 43 7.58 -11.90 14.63
C GLY A 43 6.87 -11.50 13.35
N GLY A 44 6.63 -10.22 13.12
CA GLY A 44 6.02 -9.74 11.88
C GLY A 44 6.93 -9.93 10.67
N ASP A 45 6.36 -10.34 9.56
CA ASP A 45 7.10 -10.60 8.32
C ASP A 45 6.92 -9.46 7.29
N ASN A 46 7.56 -9.60 6.13
CA ASN A 46 7.48 -8.65 5.03
C ASN A 46 6.45 -9.09 3.98
N SER A 47 5.35 -9.66 4.41
CA SER A 47 4.31 -10.11 3.49
C SER A 47 3.37 -8.99 3.09
N TRP A 48 2.66 -9.18 1.98
CA TRP A 48 1.65 -8.25 1.49
C TRP A 48 0.57 -7.94 2.52
N THR A 49 0.25 -8.91 3.38
CA THR A 49 -0.80 -8.77 4.38
C THR A 49 -0.32 -8.14 5.69
N ASN A 50 1.00 -7.99 5.85
CA ASN A 50 1.58 -7.39 7.05
C ASN A 50 2.21 -6.01 6.82
N LEU A 51 2.38 -5.60 5.58
CA LEU A 51 2.95 -4.29 5.25
C LEU A 51 1.86 -3.35 4.77
N VAL A 52 1.87 -2.12 5.27
CA VAL A 52 0.96 -1.06 4.84
C VAL A 52 1.72 0.25 4.72
N THR A 53 1.16 1.14 3.90
CA THR A 53 1.63 2.52 3.82
C THR A 53 1.21 3.25 5.09
N CYS A 54 2.12 3.97 5.69
CA CYS A 54 1.90 4.67 6.95
C CYS A 54 2.58 6.02 6.94
N CYS A 55 1.93 7.05 7.44
CA CYS A 55 2.59 8.34 7.58
C CYS A 55 3.49 8.37 8.82
N HIS A 56 4.42 9.30 8.85
CA HIS A 56 5.39 9.42 9.95
C HIS A 56 4.70 9.57 11.31
N LYS A 57 3.66 10.38 11.39
CA LYS A 57 2.89 10.58 12.63
C LYS A 57 2.30 9.28 13.18
N CYS A 58 1.62 8.53 12.33
CA CYS A 58 1.00 7.26 12.73
C CYS A 58 2.07 6.23 13.08
N ASN A 59 3.19 6.22 12.36
CA ASN A 59 4.30 5.32 12.64
C ASN A 59 4.89 5.58 14.03
N LEU A 60 5.13 6.83 14.36
CA LEU A 60 5.63 7.20 15.69
C LEU A 60 4.64 6.84 16.80
N HIS A 61 3.37 7.09 16.57
CA HIS A 61 2.32 6.77 17.54
C HIS A 61 2.21 5.26 17.79
N LYS A 62 2.28 4.49 16.72
CA LYS A 62 2.16 3.02 16.79
C LYS A 62 3.38 2.39 17.47
N ALA A 63 4.59 2.85 17.14
CA ALA A 63 5.85 2.30 17.65
C ALA A 63 5.89 0.75 17.46
N ASP A 64 6.32 0.01 18.46
CA ASP A 64 6.42 -1.46 18.43
C ASP A 64 5.14 -2.16 18.86
N ARG A 65 4.00 -1.51 18.72
CA ARG A 65 2.71 -2.06 19.11
C ARG A 65 1.92 -2.53 17.91
N THR A 66 0.96 -3.40 18.15
CA THR A 66 -0.06 -3.72 17.13
C THR A 66 -1.02 -2.53 17.01
N PRO A 67 -1.78 -2.41 15.90
CA PRO A 67 -2.78 -1.35 15.79
C PRO A 67 -3.78 -1.37 16.95
N GLN A 68 -4.18 -2.54 17.38
CA GLN A 68 -5.12 -2.69 18.49
C GLN A 68 -4.56 -2.10 19.79
N GLU A 69 -3.29 -2.40 20.09
CA GLU A 69 -2.61 -1.87 21.27
C GLU A 69 -2.42 -0.35 21.20
N ALA A 70 -2.22 0.17 19.99
CA ALA A 70 -2.04 1.61 19.77
C ALA A 70 -3.38 2.35 19.58
N ASN A 71 -4.49 1.64 19.68
CA ASN A 71 -5.82 2.19 19.46
C ASN A 71 -6.00 2.78 18.04
N MET A 72 -5.42 2.12 17.07
CA MET A 72 -5.44 2.53 15.66
C MET A 72 -6.27 1.55 14.85
N VAL A 73 -6.98 2.06 13.85
CA VAL A 73 -7.82 1.26 12.97
C VAL A 73 -7.32 1.40 11.53
N LEU A 74 -7.13 0.28 10.84
CA LEU A 74 -6.82 0.27 9.42
C LEU A 74 -8.07 0.67 8.64
N ARG A 75 -7.93 1.69 7.80
CA ARG A 75 -9.01 2.15 6.92
C ARG A 75 -9.28 1.17 5.78
N LYS A 76 -8.25 0.45 5.37
CA LYS A 76 -8.31 -0.55 4.31
C LYS A 76 -7.58 -1.79 4.77
N LYS A 77 -8.18 -2.96 4.50
CA LYS A 77 -7.53 -4.22 4.80
C LYS A 77 -6.39 -4.47 3.80
N PRO A 78 -5.18 -4.79 4.26
CA PRO A 78 -4.08 -5.09 3.35
C PRO A 78 -4.35 -6.40 2.59
N TYR A 79 -3.96 -6.41 1.33
CA TYR A 79 -4.18 -7.56 0.46
C TYR A 79 -2.99 -7.75 -0.47
N GLU A 80 -2.87 -8.94 -1.03
CA GLU A 80 -1.90 -9.24 -2.07
C GLU A 80 -2.51 -8.91 -3.43
N PRO A 81 -1.99 -7.87 -4.14
CA PRO A 81 -2.53 -7.54 -5.46
C PRO A 81 -2.13 -8.61 -6.49
N SER A 82 -3.02 -8.88 -7.42
CA SER A 82 -2.68 -9.75 -8.54
C SER A 82 -1.90 -8.95 -9.59
N MET A 83 -1.03 -9.64 -10.33
CA MET A 83 -0.34 -9.04 -11.50
C MET A 83 -1.34 -8.45 -12.49
N PHE A 84 -2.45 -9.15 -12.68
CA PHE A 84 -3.51 -8.72 -13.59
C PHE A 84 -4.13 -7.39 -13.14
N ALA A 85 -4.42 -7.25 -11.86
CA ALA A 85 -4.99 -6.03 -11.30
C ALA A 85 -4.02 -4.84 -11.42
N GLU A 86 -2.72 -5.08 -11.23
CA GLU A 86 -1.70 -4.03 -11.40
C GLU A 86 -1.62 -3.57 -12.85
N VAL A 87 -1.62 -4.49 -13.80
CA VAL A 87 -1.61 -4.16 -15.22
C VAL A 87 -2.86 -3.37 -15.61
N LEU A 88 -4.03 -3.79 -15.15
CA LEU A 88 -5.28 -3.06 -15.41
C LEU A 88 -5.24 -1.66 -14.82
N THR A 89 -4.76 -1.51 -13.59
CA THR A 89 -4.66 -0.21 -12.94
C THR A 89 -3.74 0.73 -13.74
N ASN A 90 -2.59 0.25 -14.15
CA ASN A 90 -1.65 1.04 -14.97
C ASN A 90 -2.28 1.43 -16.30
N THR A 91 -3.01 0.53 -16.95
CA THR A 91 -3.69 0.80 -18.22
C THR A 91 -4.76 1.88 -18.04
N VAL A 92 -5.56 1.78 -16.99
CA VAL A 92 -6.61 2.77 -16.68
C VAL A 92 -6.00 4.14 -16.39
N GLU A 93 -4.92 4.21 -15.62
CA GLU A 93 -4.21 5.45 -15.34
C GLU A 93 -3.68 6.09 -16.63
N ASN A 94 -3.09 5.29 -17.53
CA ASN A 94 -2.57 5.78 -18.80
C ASN A 94 -3.69 6.33 -19.68
N ILE A 95 -4.81 5.63 -19.78
CA ILE A 95 -5.97 6.09 -20.53
C ILE A 95 -6.51 7.40 -19.96
N TRP A 96 -6.60 7.50 -18.66
CA TRP A 96 -7.07 8.69 -17.99
C TRP A 96 -6.14 9.89 -18.21
N ASN A 97 -4.83 9.65 -18.17
CA ASN A 97 -3.82 10.69 -18.42
C ASN A 97 -3.90 11.19 -19.86
N GLU A 98 -4.05 10.29 -20.83
CA GLU A 98 -4.25 10.65 -22.23
C GLU A 98 -5.52 11.48 -22.42
N TYR A 99 -6.61 11.07 -21.78
CA TYR A 99 -7.88 11.77 -21.84
C TYR A 99 -7.76 13.19 -21.29
N LYS A 100 -7.10 13.35 -20.16
CA LYS A 100 -6.84 14.67 -19.57
C LYS A 100 -6.03 15.56 -20.50
N SER A 101 -5.00 15.01 -21.11
CA SER A 101 -4.15 15.72 -22.05
C SER A 101 -4.94 16.21 -23.27
N MET A 102 -5.82 15.35 -23.82
CA MET A 102 -6.68 15.70 -24.95
C MET A 102 -7.69 16.77 -24.62
N MET A 103 -8.17 16.79 -23.39
CA MET A 103 -9.17 17.78 -22.91
C MET A 103 -8.54 19.09 -22.45
N GLY A 104 -7.23 19.18 -22.40
CA GLY A 104 -6.55 20.35 -21.89
C GLY A 104 -6.75 20.58 -20.39
N VAL A 105 -7.06 19.52 -19.65
CA VAL A 105 -7.25 19.56 -18.20
C VAL A 105 -6.01 19.04 -17.52
N ASP A 106 -5.41 19.86 -16.69
CA ASP A 106 -4.24 19.46 -15.91
C ASP A 106 -4.65 18.78 -14.60
#